data_86c74928a3bbe004918cc202b836d2d8
#
_entry.id   86c74928a3bbe004918cc202b836d2d8
#
_cell.length_a   1.000
_cell.length_b   1.000
_cell.length_c   1.000
_cell.angle_alpha   90.00
_cell.angle_beta   90.00
_cell.angle_gamma   90.00
#
_symmetry.space_group_name_H-M   'P 1'
#
loop_
_entity.id
_entity.type
_entity.pdbx_description
1 polymer ?
#
loop_
_entity_poly.entity_id
_entity_poly.type
_entity_poly.pdbx_seq_one_letter_code
_entity_poly.pdbx_strand_id
1 'polypeptide(L)'
;MATIRLIPSTYQASNASYVSVTNPDNMYANTDSTTYATVQNTRNSTNNTYYVYVRGFNFDDVPSNATVSSFTIKIRASESNLSTSSSYRMSLYNGTTSIGSTTVTSSLSTSAQTFTFPIPTSLTWDTLKSYKSNFGIRVPLRRANTNSASYAYIYGAEISVTYTVPVYHNVTVTNSTTATVTANPTSVLEGSSCVVTADTLSGITVTDNGTNVTSQFVQHSGTNGDYTIENRGSYGFTLNSQTGYYVSNNKGVDKTCSVCRISFYLPVSATITFQYINYAEATYDFGVFGNVDVALTTNYYPAGSGGATISETSYKKACNTSADSTSTEQTLTYSNVSAGDHFIDVKYSKDDASAANNDTLQFKVTITYSQSVTYYTYTINNVSANHTIVVTTSSGTDKMYIKLNNSWVQASKVYKKVNGSWVQQTNLTNVFSSGTNYHYNG
;
A
#
# COMPACT_ATOMS: atom_id res chain seq x y z
N MET A 1 12.80 6.54 3.16
CA MET A 1 12.73 6.08 4.58
C MET A 1 12.91 7.28 5.47
N ALA A 2 12.02 7.51 6.42
CA ALA A 2 12.06 8.63 7.36
C ALA A 2 12.07 8.09 8.79
N THR A 3 12.58 8.89 9.74
CA THR A 3 12.52 8.57 11.16
C THR A 3 11.96 9.77 11.92
N ILE A 4 10.98 9.52 12.79
CA ILE A 4 10.39 10.51 13.67
C ILE A 4 10.53 10.07 15.12
N ARG A 5 10.63 11.02 16.05
CA ARG A 5 10.60 10.78 17.50
C ARG A 5 9.30 11.35 18.06
N LEU A 6 8.42 10.46 18.51
CA LEU A 6 7.22 10.84 19.25
C LEU A 6 7.60 11.06 20.70
N ILE A 7 7.31 12.22 21.25
CA ILE A 7 7.59 12.56 22.64
C ILE A 7 6.29 12.57 23.45
N PRO A 8 6.34 12.35 24.77
CA PRO A 8 5.15 12.41 25.62
C PRO A 8 4.68 13.85 25.81
N SER A 9 3.42 14.02 26.16
CA SER A 9 2.83 15.35 26.45
C SER A 9 2.03 15.39 27.77
N THR A 10 1.95 14.24 28.45
CA THR A 10 1.20 14.15 29.71
C THR A 10 1.85 13.12 30.66
N TYR A 11 1.43 13.15 31.90
CA TYR A 11 1.73 12.09 32.85
C TYR A 11 0.49 11.75 33.69
N GLN A 12 0.52 10.59 34.32
CA GLN A 12 -0.49 10.17 35.30
C GLN A 12 0.18 9.56 36.52
N ALA A 13 -0.12 10.08 37.71
CA ALA A 13 0.27 9.48 38.99
C ALA A 13 -0.72 8.39 39.37
N SER A 14 -0.25 7.25 39.89
CA SER A 14 -1.12 6.18 40.40
C SER A 14 -1.90 6.58 41.63
N ASN A 15 -1.39 7.54 42.40
CA ASN A 15 -2.03 8.14 43.56
C ASN A 15 -1.47 9.57 43.79
N ALA A 16 -2.29 10.56 43.51
CA ALA A 16 -1.90 11.97 43.61
C ALA A 16 -1.58 12.44 45.06
N SER A 17 -2.07 11.74 46.07
CA SER A 17 -1.76 12.06 47.47
C SER A 17 -0.36 11.61 47.89
N TYR A 18 0.24 10.67 47.17
CA TYR A 18 1.55 10.09 47.51
C TYR A 18 2.59 10.19 46.40
N VAL A 19 2.25 10.77 45.27
CA VAL A 19 3.18 11.05 44.16
C VAL A 19 3.13 12.53 43.86
N SER A 20 4.23 13.22 44.16
CA SER A 20 4.43 14.63 43.80
C SER A 20 5.31 14.73 42.55
N VAL A 21 4.95 15.61 41.62
CA VAL A 21 5.75 15.86 40.41
C VAL A 21 6.09 17.34 40.34
N THR A 22 7.37 17.65 40.19
CA THR A 22 7.89 19.01 40.04
C THR A 22 8.52 19.13 38.64
N ASN A 23 8.27 20.24 37.96
CA ASN A 23 8.73 20.53 36.61
C ASN A 23 8.31 19.42 35.59
N PRO A 24 7.00 19.06 35.52
CA PRO A 24 6.54 17.96 34.69
C PRO A 24 6.89 18.13 33.20
N ASP A 25 6.96 19.35 32.69
CA ASP A 25 7.27 19.65 31.31
C ASP A 25 8.67 19.12 30.88
N ASN A 26 9.58 18.96 31.83
CA ASN A 26 10.90 18.41 31.55
C ASN A 26 10.86 16.91 31.18
N MET A 27 9.78 16.17 31.49
CA MET A 27 9.62 14.79 31.00
C MET A 27 9.01 14.70 29.58
N TYR A 28 8.52 15.85 29.06
CA TYR A 28 7.93 15.95 27.71
C TYR A 28 9.01 16.29 26.68
N ALA A 29 10.11 15.59 26.77
CA ALA A 29 11.26 15.73 25.90
C ALA A 29 11.70 14.33 25.39
N ASN A 30 12.57 14.33 24.39
CA ASN A 30 13.24 13.11 23.97
C ASN A 30 14.35 12.70 24.96
N THR A 31 14.96 11.56 24.74
CA THR A 31 16.01 11.00 25.64
C THR A 31 17.35 11.74 25.59
N ASP A 32 17.49 12.77 24.76
CA ASP A 32 18.69 13.61 24.66
C ASP A 32 18.66 14.77 25.70
N SER A 33 17.50 15.01 26.37
CA SER A 33 17.34 16.09 27.35
C SER A 33 18.31 15.97 28.52
N THR A 34 18.81 17.09 28.98
CA THR A 34 19.67 17.21 30.19
C THR A 34 18.89 17.74 31.40
N THR A 35 17.70 18.31 31.18
CA THR A 35 16.80 18.74 32.27
C THR A 35 15.85 17.59 32.61
N TYR A 36 15.32 17.60 33.83
CA TYR A 36 14.48 16.50 34.30
C TYR A 36 13.28 17.01 35.13
N ALA A 37 12.22 16.22 35.10
CA ALA A 37 11.13 16.30 36.07
C ALA A 37 11.50 15.48 37.31
N THR A 38 11.20 16.02 38.49
CA THR A 38 11.40 15.32 39.77
C THR A 38 10.09 14.69 40.19
N VAL A 39 10.08 13.36 40.33
CA VAL A 39 8.93 12.58 40.80
C VAL A 39 9.23 12.00 42.17
N GLN A 40 8.51 12.43 43.19
CA GLN A 40 8.75 12.03 44.57
C GLN A 40 7.66 11.07 45.05
N ASN A 41 8.07 9.99 45.74
CA ASN A 41 7.19 9.23 46.63
C ASN A 41 7.17 9.92 48.00
N THR A 42 6.08 10.62 48.31
CA THR A 42 5.92 11.38 49.56
C THR A 42 5.55 10.52 50.76
N ARG A 43 5.08 9.27 50.55
CA ARG A 43 4.71 8.35 51.63
C ARG A 43 5.96 7.79 52.30
N ASN A 44 6.08 7.99 53.60
CA ASN A 44 7.19 7.44 54.39
C ASN A 44 6.96 5.95 54.72
N SER A 45 7.09 5.08 53.72
CA SER A 45 6.87 3.63 53.85
C SER A 45 7.59 2.86 52.74
N THR A 46 8.29 1.77 53.12
CA THR A 46 8.93 0.83 52.20
C THR A 46 7.94 -0.29 51.72
N ASN A 47 6.72 -0.37 52.26
CA ASN A 47 5.76 -1.42 51.96
C ASN A 47 4.86 -1.12 50.77
N ASN A 48 4.84 0.15 50.31
CA ASN A 48 3.95 0.60 49.22
C ASN A 48 4.75 0.98 48.01
N THR A 49 4.27 0.54 46.83
CA THR A 49 4.78 0.96 45.55
C THR A 49 3.75 1.87 44.86
N TYR A 50 4.20 3.05 44.46
CA TYR A 50 3.44 3.97 43.61
C TYR A 50 4.07 4.02 42.24
N TYR A 51 3.40 4.65 41.31
CA TYR A 51 3.84 4.72 39.93
C TYR A 51 3.57 6.08 39.34
N VAL A 52 4.45 6.54 38.43
CA VAL A 52 4.12 7.56 37.46
C VAL A 52 4.08 6.90 36.07
N TYR A 53 3.11 7.26 35.26
CA TYR A 53 2.99 6.86 33.87
C TYR A 53 3.31 8.06 32.99
N VAL A 54 4.34 7.97 32.16
CA VAL A 54 4.65 8.97 31.13
C VAL A 54 3.81 8.62 29.90
N ARG A 55 2.99 9.56 29.43
CA ARG A 55 1.92 9.32 28.44
C ARG A 55 1.81 10.44 27.42
N GLY A 56 0.81 10.34 26.51
CA GLY A 56 0.46 11.40 25.57
C GLY A 56 1.37 11.45 24.34
N PHE A 57 1.88 10.30 23.89
CA PHE A 57 2.58 10.21 22.62
C PHE A 57 1.58 10.40 21.48
N ASN A 58 1.89 11.30 20.54
CA ASN A 58 1.04 11.59 19.40
C ASN A 58 1.35 10.61 18.25
N PHE A 59 0.60 9.54 18.15
CA PHE A 59 0.78 8.54 17.09
C PHE A 59 0.37 9.04 15.70
N ASP A 60 -0.42 10.11 15.62
CA ASP A 60 -0.90 10.69 14.36
C ASP A 60 0.19 11.51 13.65
N ASP A 61 1.33 11.76 14.31
CA ASP A 61 2.51 12.36 13.66
C ASP A 61 3.18 11.39 12.65
N VAL A 62 2.88 10.09 12.72
CA VAL A 62 3.24 9.13 11.67
C VAL A 62 2.10 9.09 10.65
N PRO A 63 2.36 9.39 9.36
CA PRO A 63 1.33 9.42 8.33
C PRO A 63 0.51 8.13 8.28
N SER A 64 -0.81 8.24 8.10
CA SER A 64 -1.72 7.09 8.13
C SER A 64 -1.47 6.07 7.01
N ASN A 65 -0.88 6.53 5.90
CA ASN A 65 -0.49 5.69 4.75
C ASN A 65 0.98 5.23 4.82
N ALA A 66 1.68 5.50 5.93
CA ALA A 66 3.06 5.07 6.09
C ALA A 66 3.17 3.57 6.42
N THR A 67 4.16 2.92 5.85
CA THR A 67 4.59 1.57 6.26
C THR A 67 5.70 1.70 7.28
N VAL A 68 5.43 1.32 8.53
CA VAL A 68 6.43 1.33 9.61
C VAL A 68 7.29 0.07 9.51
N SER A 69 8.60 0.28 9.36
CA SER A 69 9.58 -0.81 9.27
C SER A 69 10.12 -1.21 10.65
N SER A 70 10.23 -0.26 11.58
CA SER A 70 10.67 -0.53 12.95
C SER A 70 10.28 0.60 13.89
N PHE A 71 10.17 0.30 15.17
CA PHE A 71 10.09 1.30 16.23
C PHE A 71 10.86 0.85 17.48
N THR A 72 11.31 1.83 18.27
CA THR A 72 11.95 1.61 19.57
C THR A 72 11.33 2.55 20.60
N ILE A 73 11.22 2.10 21.83
CA ILE A 73 10.67 2.89 22.95
C ILE A 73 11.76 3.06 23.99
N LYS A 74 12.03 4.30 24.39
CA LYS A 74 13.09 4.64 25.32
C LYS A 74 12.62 5.64 26.37
N ILE A 75 13.27 5.59 27.54
CA ILE A 75 13.16 6.59 28.59
C ILE A 75 14.55 6.86 29.16
N ARG A 76 14.87 8.10 29.45
CA ARG A 76 16.06 8.48 30.19
C ARG A 76 15.66 8.89 31.59
N ALA A 77 16.23 8.19 32.59
CA ALA A 77 15.89 8.42 33.98
C ALA A 77 17.07 8.07 34.93
N SER A 78 16.99 8.62 36.14
CA SER A 78 17.82 8.23 37.29
C SER A 78 16.97 8.19 38.55
N GLU A 79 17.56 7.82 39.67
CA GLU A 79 16.85 7.71 40.94
C GLU A 79 17.65 8.20 42.13
N SER A 80 16.99 8.40 43.26
CA SER A 80 17.56 8.55 44.58
C SER A 80 16.68 7.85 45.63
N ASN A 81 17.24 6.91 46.37
CA ASN A 81 16.59 6.14 47.42
C ASN A 81 15.34 5.34 46.94
N LEU A 82 15.34 4.86 45.66
CA LEU A 82 14.35 3.89 45.18
C LEU A 82 14.87 2.46 45.28
N SER A 83 13.97 1.50 45.40
CA SER A 83 14.33 0.09 45.42
C SER A 83 14.78 -0.40 44.06
N THR A 84 15.99 -0.99 44.02
CA THR A 84 16.59 -1.57 42.80
C THR A 84 16.19 -3.04 42.57
N SER A 85 15.26 -3.59 43.37
CA SER A 85 14.77 -4.95 43.20
C SER A 85 14.17 -5.14 41.78
N SER A 86 14.40 -6.32 41.19
CA SER A 86 13.87 -6.70 39.89
C SER A 86 12.34 -6.63 39.80
N SER A 87 11.64 -6.71 40.94
CA SER A 87 10.18 -6.54 41.01
C SER A 87 9.72 -5.10 40.75
N TYR A 88 10.62 -4.11 40.76
CA TYR A 88 10.31 -2.68 40.60
C TYR A 88 11.03 -2.08 39.41
N ARG A 89 10.92 -2.72 38.25
CA ARG A 89 11.48 -2.23 36.99
C ARG A 89 10.43 -1.50 36.17
N MET A 90 10.89 -0.65 35.28
CA MET A 90 10.03 0.04 34.33
C MET A 90 9.46 -0.94 33.30
N SER A 91 8.24 -0.69 32.84
CA SER A 91 7.56 -1.49 31.82
C SER A 91 6.53 -0.65 31.07
N LEU A 92 6.07 -1.15 29.93
CA LEU A 92 5.03 -0.51 29.11
C LEU A 92 3.64 -0.95 29.56
N TYR A 93 2.68 -0.02 29.46
CA TYR A 93 1.31 -0.20 29.91
C TYR A 93 0.29 0.32 28.90
N ASN A 94 -0.82 -0.38 28.81
CA ASN A 94 -2.07 0.09 28.22
C ASN A 94 -3.07 0.36 29.34
N GLY A 95 -3.31 1.62 29.65
CA GLY A 95 -4.06 2.01 30.83
C GLY A 95 -3.35 1.59 32.12
N THR A 96 -3.93 0.65 32.86
CA THR A 96 -3.37 0.04 34.06
C THR A 96 -2.87 -1.40 33.81
N THR A 97 -3.06 -1.93 32.61
CA THR A 97 -2.67 -3.30 32.22
C THR A 97 -1.25 -3.31 31.69
N SER A 98 -0.40 -4.19 32.20
CA SER A 98 0.96 -4.38 31.70
C SER A 98 0.94 -4.99 30.31
N ILE A 99 1.75 -4.42 29.41
CA ILE A 99 2.04 -5.05 28.13
C ILE A 99 3.13 -6.08 28.37
N GLY A 100 2.82 -7.36 28.18
CA GLY A 100 3.68 -8.48 28.52
C GLY A 100 5.07 -8.37 27.87
N SER A 101 6.09 -8.89 28.58
CA SER A 101 7.49 -8.97 28.13
C SER A 101 8.16 -7.62 27.73
N THR A 102 7.65 -6.49 28.24
CA THR A 102 8.19 -5.15 27.96
C THR A 102 8.97 -4.56 29.13
N THR A 103 9.23 -5.35 30.18
CA THR A 103 9.98 -4.86 31.36
C THR A 103 11.47 -4.75 31.03
N VAL A 104 12.07 -3.60 31.37
CA VAL A 104 13.52 -3.38 31.17
C VAL A 104 14.34 -4.33 32.03
N THR A 105 15.52 -4.70 31.56
CA THR A 105 16.41 -5.66 32.25
C THR A 105 17.14 -5.06 33.45
N SER A 106 17.31 -3.73 33.48
CA SER A 106 17.99 -3.01 34.54
C SER A 106 17.05 -2.18 35.38
N SER A 107 17.37 -1.98 36.66
CA SER A 107 16.69 -1.04 37.54
C SER A 107 17.21 0.38 37.29
N LEU A 108 16.49 1.39 37.78
CA LEU A 108 17.00 2.75 37.88
C LEU A 108 18.30 2.79 38.69
N SER A 109 19.17 3.73 38.39
CA SER A 109 20.42 3.99 39.12
C SER A 109 20.53 5.48 39.46
N THR A 110 21.48 5.81 40.32
CA THR A 110 21.74 7.20 40.72
C THR A 110 22.26 8.07 39.57
N SER A 111 22.86 7.47 38.56
CA SER A 111 23.28 8.16 37.35
C SER A 111 22.20 8.07 36.25
N ALA A 112 21.99 9.15 35.52
CA ALA A 112 21.04 9.19 34.42
C ALA A 112 21.43 8.19 33.31
N GLN A 113 20.52 7.29 32.97
CA GLN A 113 20.69 6.27 31.94
C GLN A 113 19.50 6.25 30.99
N THR A 114 19.73 5.87 29.74
CA THR A 114 18.70 5.61 28.77
C THR A 114 18.35 4.13 28.78
N PHE A 115 17.11 3.81 29.04
CA PHE A 115 16.53 2.47 29.03
C PHE A 115 15.78 2.26 27.73
N THR A 116 16.10 1.17 27.04
CA THR A 116 15.36 0.72 25.86
C THR A 116 14.45 -0.43 26.28
N PHE A 117 13.17 -0.33 25.97
CA PHE A 117 12.20 -1.38 26.28
C PHE A 117 12.29 -2.52 25.27
N PRO A 118 12.28 -3.78 25.72
CA PRO A 118 12.12 -4.91 24.82
C PRO A 118 10.74 -4.84 24.17
N ILE A 119 10.68 -5.08 22.86
CA ILE A 119 9.45 -5.08 22.09
C ILE A 119 9.14 -6.54 21.70
N PRO A 120 8.12 -7.17 22.31
CA PRO A 120 7.72 -8.51 21.93
C PRO A 120 7.10 -8.52 20.53
N THR A 121 7.20 -9.63 19.82
CA THR A 121 6.66 -9.78 18.45
C THR A 121 5.16 -9.52 18.36
N SER A 122 4.42 -9.74 19.44
CA SER A 122 2.99 -9.45 19.55
C SER A 122 2.66 -7.96 19.66
N LEU A 123 3.63 -7.09 19.98
CA LEU A 123 3.45 -5.65 20.04
C LEU A 123 3.84 -5.03 18.69
N THR A 124 2.95 -5.10 17.72
CA THR A 124 3.09 -4.46 16.42
C THR A 124 2.87 -2.94 16.53
N TRP A 125 3.27 -2.19 15.49
CA TRP A 125 2.99 -0.75 15.43
C TRP A 125 1.49 -0.45 15.51
N ASP A 126 0.64 -1.19 14.79
CA ASP A 126 -0.81 -1.01 14.80
C ASP A 126 -1.42 -1.31 16.17
N THR A 127 -0.92 -2.34 16.87
CA THR A 127 -1.32 -2.65 18.24
C THR A 127 -0.95 -1.49 19.17
N LEU A 128 0.29 -0.98 19.08
CA LEU A 128 0.75 0.14 19.89
C LEU A 128 -0.10 1.40 19.65
N LYS A 129 -0.33 1.74 18.38
CA LYS A 129 -1.15 2.88 17.95
C LYS A 129 -2.61 2.76 18.44
N SER A 130 -3.16 1.54 18.51
CA SER A 130 -4.53 1.32 19.00
C SER A 130 -4.73 1.71 20.47
N TYR A 131 -3.64 1.73 21.27
CA TYR A 131 -3.72 2.11 22.68
C TYR A 131 -3.90 3.62 22.89
N LYS A 132 -3.56 4.46 21.92
CA LYS A 132 -3.76 5.92 21.94
C LYS A 132 -3.25 6.54 23.26
N SER A 133 -4.07 7.36 23.88
CA SER A 133 -3.76 8.03 25.17
C SER A 133 -3.60 7.05 26.35
N ASN A 134 -4.02 5.81 26.22
CA ASN A 134 -3.85 4.79 27.26
C ASN A 134 -2.42 4.22 27.29
N PHE A 135 -1.64 4.35 26.19
CA PHE A 135 -0.26 3.92 26.19
C PHE A 135 0.57 4.75 27.15
N GLY A 136 1.44 4.10 27.92
CA GLY A 136 2.32 4.78 28.84
C GLY A 136 3.52 3.94 29.30
N ILE A 137 4.58 4.65 29.67
CA ILE A 137 5.76 4.09 30.33
C ILE A 137 5.54 4.20 31.84
N ARG A 138 5.48 3.08 32.52
CA ARG A 138 5.33 3.03 33.98
C ARG A 138 6.69 3.09 34.65
N VAL A 139 6.90 4.07 35.52
CA VAL A 139 8.08 4.22 36.39
C VAL A 139 7.67 3.93 37.82
N PRO A 140 8.21 2.88 38.45
CA PRO A 140 7.89 2.51 39.85
C PRO A 140 8.61 3.39 40.84
N LEU A 141 7.94 3.74 41.95
CA LEU A 141 8.37 4.63 42.99
C LEU A 141 8.33 3.94 44.37
N ARG A 142 9.04 2.82 44.51
CA ARG A 142 9.15 2.16 45.80
C ARG A 142 10.40 2.64 46.54
N ARG A 143 10.24 3.11 47.78
CA ARG A 143 11.37 3.53 48.63
C ARG A 143 12.25 2.33 48.96
N ALA A 144 13.57 2.56 48.93
CA ALA A 144 14.54 1.61 49.43
C ALA A 144 14.58 1.59 50.97
N ASN A 145 14.46 2.77 51.61
CA ASN A 145 14.40 2.91 53.05
C ASN A 145 13.51 4.13 53.43
N THR A 146 13.27 4.32 54.73
CA THR A 146 12.48 5.42 55.27
C THR A 146 13.29 6.63 55.73
N ASN A 147 14.64 6.53 55.72
CA ASN A 147 15.51 7.57 56.27
C ASN A 147 15.70 8.79 55.38
N SER A 148 15.42 8.62 54.07
CA SER A 148 15.59 9.68 53.09
C SER A 148 14.39 9.76 52.16
N ALA A 149 14.14 10.94 51.59
CA ALA A 149 13.16 11.10 50.53
C ALA A 149 13.57 10.28 49.29
N SER A 150 12.59 9.82 48.51
CA SER A 150 12.82 8.95 47.36
C SER A 150 12.32 9.59 46.10
N TYR A 151 13.16 9.65 45.09
CA TYR A 151 12.91 10.37 43.83
C TYR A 151 13.23 9.52 42.63
N ALA A 152 12.41 9.66 41.57
CA ALA A 152 12.81 9.40 40.21
C ALA A 152 13.01 10.71 39.49
N TYR A 153 14.07 10.82 38.72
CA TYR A 153 14.35 11.95 37.84
C TYR A 153 14.15 11.50 36.41
N ILE A 154 13.15 12.05 35.71
CA ILE A 154 12.79 11.68 34.35
C ILE A 154 13.23 12.81 33.43
N TYR A 155 14.20 12.53 32.56
CA TYR A 155 14.77 13.48 31.61
C TYR A 155 14.00 13.56 30.31
N GLY A 156 13.35 12.50 29.93
CA GLY A 156 12.51 12.42 28.73
C GLY A 156 12.23 10.99 28.32
N ALA A 157 11.30 10.85 27.41
CA ALA A 157 10.95 9.57 26.80
C ALA A 157 10.65 9.76 25.31
N GLU A 158 10.80 8.70 24.53
CA GLU A 158 10.52 8.75 23.10
C GLU A 158 10.07 7.41 22.54
N ILE A 159 9.26 7.47 21.49
CA ILE A 159 9.07 6.38 20.56
C ILE A 159 9.73 6.81 19.25
N SER A 160 10.84 6.18 18.89
CA SER A 160 11.52 6.44 17.61
C SER A 160 10.94 5.48 16.57
N VAL A 161 10.34 6.02 15.52
CA VAL A 161 9.62 5.26 14.47
C VAL A 161 10.31 5.47 13.14
N THR A 162 10.67 4.38 12.48
CA THR A 162 11.22 4.41 11.12
C THR A 162 10.17 3.90 10.15
N TYR A 163 9.87 4.69 9.11
CA TYR A 163 8.80 4.41 8.17
C TYR A 163 9.11 4.90 6.76
N THR A 164 8.33 4.40 5.79
CA THR A 164 8.28 4.88 4.41
C THR A 164 6.86 5.32 4.10
N VAL A 165 6.74 6.40 3.35
CA VAL A 165 5.45 6.82 2.78
C VAL A 165 5.48 6.48 1.30
N PRO A 166 4.49 5.75 0.78
CA PRO A 166 4.41 5.47 -0.65
C PRO A 166 4.20 6.79 -1.42
N VAL A 167 4.97 6.96 -2.48
CA VAL A 167 4.84 8.09 -3.42
C VAL A 167 4.02 7.63 -4.61
N TYR A 168 3.05 8.43 -5.02
CA TYR A 168 2.22 8.15 -6.19
C TYR A 168 2.37 9.25 -7.22
N HIS A 169 2.34 8.88 -8.47
CA HIS A 169 2.38 9.77 -9.63
C HIS A 169 1.11 9.61 -10.44
N ASN A 170 0.60 10.70 -10.99
CA ASN A 170 -0.61 10.69 -11.79
C ASN A 170 -0.28 10.48 -13.27
N VAL A 171 -1.07 9.62 -13.93
CA VAL A 171 -1.10 9.49 -15.39
C VAL A 171 -2.43 10.03 -15.88
N THR A 172 -2.39 11.15 -16.60
CA THR A 172 -3.60 11.81 -17.12
C THR A 172 -3.69 11.61 -18.63
N VAL A 173 -4.89 11.38 -19.15
CA VAL A 173 -5.17 11.28 -20.58
C VAL A 173 -5.99 12.49 -21.02
N THR A 174 -5.49 13.22 -21.98
CA THR A 174 -6.22 14.29 -22.70
C THR A 174 -6.42 13.84 -24.14
N ASN A 175 -7.67 13.63 -24.53
CA ASN A 175 -8.04 13.09 -25.84
C ASN A 175 -8.97 14.06 -26.58
N SER A 176 -8.55 14.50 -27.76
CA SER A 176 -9.31 15.37 -28.66
C SER A 176 -9.87 14.62 -29.89
N THR A 177 -9.79 13.30 -29.91
CA THR A 177 -10.20 12.44 -31.01
C THR A 177 -11.45 11.62 -30.65
N THR A 178 -11.92 10.82 -31.60
CA THR A 178 -13.01 9.85 -31.38
C THR A 178 -12.49 8.47 -30.88
N ALA A 179 -11.18 8.24 -30.89
CA ALA A 179 -10.58 7.02 -30.36
C ALA A 179 -10.82 6.94 -28.84
N THR A 180 -11.02 5.76 -28.31
CA THR A 180 -11.04 5.53 -26.87
C THR A 180 -9.62 5.25 -26.39
N VAL A 181 -9.08 6.15 -25.55
CA VAL A 181 -7.74 5.99 -24.96
C VAL A 181 -7.85 6.13 -23.45
N THR A 182 -7.34 5.14 -22.74
CA THR A 182 -7.37 5.07 -21.25
C THR A 182 -6.00 4.81 -20.70
N ALA A 183 -5.80 5.07 -19.40
CA ALA A 183 -4.58 4.73 -18.66
C ALA A 183 -4.97 4.03 -17.36
N ASN A 184 -4.33 2.91 -17.04
CA ASN A 184 -4.63 2.14 -15.83
C ASN A 184 -3.33 1.56 -15.22
N PRO A 185 -3.08 1.80 -13.90
CA PRO A 185 -3.79 2.71 -13.01
C PRO A 185 -3.47 4.18 -13.33
N THR A 186 -4.39 5.10 -13.04
CA THR A 186 -4.17 6.56 -13.20
C THR A 186 -3.38 7.19 -12.04
N SER A 187 -3.33 6.52 -10.90
CA SER A 187 -2.48 6.85 -9.76
C SER A 187 -1.51 5.70 -9.54
N VAL A 188 -0.26 5.90 -9.89
CA VAL A 188 0.78 4.87 -10.02
C VAL A 188 1.77 5.00 -8.88
N LEU A 189 2.00 3.92 -8.13
CA LEU A 189 3.07 3.87 -7.12
C LEU A 189 4.43 4.06 -7.82
N GLU A 190 5.30 4.89 -7.24
CA GLU A 190 6.66 5.12 -7.74
C GLU A 190 7.39 3.79 -7.98
N GLY A 191 7.99 3.65 -9.16
CA GLY A 191 8.64 2.42 -9.61
C GLY A 191 7.72 1.37 -10.22
N SER A 192 6.39 1.53 -10.14
CA SER A 192 5.41 0.65 -10.78
C SER A 192 5.15 1.07 -12.23
N SER A 193 4.31 0.31 -12.93
CA SER A 193 3.98 0.56 -14.35
C SER A 193 2.54 1.00 -14.51
N CYS A 194 2.27 1.75 -15.59
CA CYS A 194 0.94 2.10 -16.08
C CYS A 194 0.78 1.61 -17.51
N VAL A 195 -0.39 1.08 -17.86
CA VAL A 195 -0.73 0.67 -19.23
C VAL A 195 -1.68 1.69 -19.83
N VAL A 196 -1.31 2.26 -20.97
CA VAL A 196 -2.17 3.09 -21.81
C VAL A 196 -2.76 2.21 -22.90
N THR A 197 -4.08 2.19 -23.01
CA THR A 197 -4.81 1.36 -23.99
C THR A 197 -5.54 2.24 -24.97
N ALA A 198 -5.50 1.88 -26.26
CA ALA A 198 -6.24 2.52 -27.34
C ALA A 198 -7.03 1.50 -28.14
N ASP A 199 -8.26 1.82 -28.53
CA ASP A 199 -9.09 0.99 -29.42
C ASP A 199 -8.61 1.05 -30.87
N THR A 200 -7.98 2.14 -31.28
CA THR A 200 -7.38 2.36 -32.60
C THR A 200 -6.18 3.29 -32.53
N LEU A 201 -5.24 3.12 -33.44
CA LEU A 201 -4.15 4.09 -33.72
C LEU A 201 -4.32 4.75 -35.09
N SER A 202 -5.35 4.39 -35.85
CA SER A 202 -5.61 4.96 -37.16
C SER A 202 -6.00 6.44 -37.07
N GLY A 203 -5.25 7.30 -37.72
CA GLY A 203 -5.54 8.74 -37.77
C GLY A 203 -5.31 9.49 -36.47
N ILE A 204 -4.60 8.91 -35.49
CA ILE A 204 -4.24 9.58 -34.23
C ILE A 204 -2.73 9.61 -33.98
N THR A 205 -2.32 10.59 -33.22
CA THR A 205 -0.96 10.69 -32.64
C THR A 205 -1.11 10.68 -31.12
N VAL A 206 -0.34 9.82 -30.46
CA VAL A 206 -0.28 9.75 -28.99
C VAL A 206 1.09 10.24 -28.54
N THR A 207 1.10 11.19 -27.60
CA THR A 207 2.34 11.65 -26.97
C THR A 207 2.29 11.39 -25.45
N ASP A 208 3.44 11.09 -24.86
CA ASP A 208 3.68 11.01 -23.42
C ASP A 208 4.65 12.11 -23.05
N ASN A 209 4.23 13.04 -22.20
CA ASN A 209 4.99 14.25 -21.83
C ASN A 209 5.60 14.97 -23.05
N GLY A 210 4.83 15.06 -24.14
CA GLY A 210 5.23 15.70 -25.39
C GLY A 210 6.05 14.83 -26.36
N THR A 211 6.50 13.65 -25.93
CA THR A 211 7.23 12.70 -26.80
C THR A 211 6.23 11.82 -27.55
N ASN A 212 6.35 11.70 -28.87
CA ASN A 212 5.49 10.83 -29.67
C ASN A 212 5.80 9.35 -29.36
N VAL A 213 4.80 8.63 -28.85
CA VAL A 213 4.88 7.20 -28.47
C VAL A 213 3.97 6.32 -29.32
N THR A 214 3.30 6.84 -30.35
CA THR A 214 2.33 6.10 -31.17
C THR A 214 2.90 4.80 -31.73
N SER A 215 4.15 4.81 -32.18
CA SER A 215 4.85 3.63 -32.73
C SER A 215 5.29 2.61 -31.66
N GLN A 216 5.16 2.93 -30.38
CA GLN A 216 5.54 2.05 -29.26
C GLN A 216 4.34 1.22 -28.78
N PHE A 217 3.16 1.49 -29.29
CA PHE A 217 1.99 0.68 -28.98
C PHE A 217 2.09 -0.71 -29.61
N VAL A 218 1.80 -1.71 -28.80
CA VAL A 218 1.72 -3.12 -29.20
C VAL A 218 0.29 -3.46 -29.54
N GLN A 219 0.05 -4.04 -30.72
CA GLN A 219 -1.27 -4.50 -31.15
C GLN A 219 -1.59 -5.85 -30.49
N HIS A 220 -2.78 -5.95 -29.93
CA HIS A 220 -3.39 -7.17 -29.44
C HIS A 220 -4.61 -7.50 -30.30
N SER A 221 -4.82 -8.78 -30.61
CA SER A 221 -5.98 -9.22 -31.35
C SER A 221 -6.33 -10.66 -30.98
N GLY A 222 -7.63 -10.97 -30.97
CA GLY A 222 -8.13 -12.30 -30.66
C GLY A 222 -9.27 -12.28 -29.64
N THR A 223 -9.47 -13.42 -28.99
CA THR A 223 -10.51 -13.62 -27.97
C THR A 223 -9.97 -13.70 -26.55
N ASN A 224 -8.65 -13.65 -26.36
CA ASN A 224 -8.02 -13.70 -25.04
C ASN A 224 -7.57 -12.31 -24.62
N GLY A 225 -7.82 -11.98 -23.35
CA GLY A 225 -7.40 -10.72 -22.73
C GLY A 225 -6.10 -10.88 -21.95
N ASP A 226 -5.38 -9.77 -21.88
CA ASP A 226 -4.17 -9.64 -21.06
C ASP A 226 -4.51 -9.10 -19.67
N TYR A 227 -3.62 -9.35 -18.70
CA TYR A 227 -3.72 -8.84 -17.34
C TYR A 227 -2.34 -8.57 -16.75
N THR A 228 -2.30 -7.75 -15.73
CA THR A 228 -1.11 -7.51 -14.90
C THR A 228 -1.40 -7.96 -13.47
N ILE A 229 -0.36 -8.37 -12.74
CA ILE A 229 -0.47 -8.70 -11.31
C ILE A 229 0.43 -7.75 -10.51
N GLU A 230 -0.16 -7.11 -9.52
CA GLU A 230 0.53 -6.28 -8.53
C GLU A 230 0.39 -6.92 -7.14
N ASN A 231 1.52 -7.21 -6.49
CA ASN A 231 1.51 -7.68 -5.12
C ASN A 231 1.24 -6.52 -4.16
N ARG A 232 0.41 -6.79 -3.13
CA ARG A 232 -0.04 -5.79 -2.15
C ARG A 232 0.24 -6.28 -0.73
N GLY A 233 0.61 -5.35 0.17
CA GLY A 233 0.96 -5.72 1.54
C GLY A 233 2.35 -6.35 1.67
N SER A 234 2.58 -7.06 2.77
CA SER A 234 3.90 -7.63 3.10
C SER A 234 4.20 -8.93 2.34
N TYR A 235 3.17 -9.65 1.94
CA TYR A 235 3.26 -10.90 1.18
C TYR A 235 2.35 -10.81 -0.04
N GLY A 236 2.83 -11.33 -1.15
CA GLY A 236 2.11 -11.37 -2.42
C GLY A 236 1.96 -12.77 -2.96
N PHE A 237 1.92 -12.87 -4.28
CA PHE A 237 1.89 -14.13 -5.03
C PHE A 237 3.03 -14.15 -6.03
N THR A 238 3.65 -15.31 -6.22
CA THR A 238 4.75 -15.51 -7.18
C THR A 238 4.35 -16.54 -8.23
N LEU A 239 4.65 -16.24 -9.49
CA LEU A 239 4.43 -17.18 -10.60
C LEU A 239 5.38 -18.36 -10.50
N ASN A 240 4.83 -19.55 -10.39
CA ASN A 240 5.55 -20.79 -10.60
C ASN A 240 5.59 -21.09 -12.11
N SER A 241 6.74 -20.87 -12.74
CA SER A 241 6.90 -21.01 -14.19
C SER A 241 6.74 -22.45 -14.71
N GLN A 242 6.90 -23.46 -13.85
CA GLN A 242 6.73 -24.87 -14.23
C GLN A 242 5.25 -25.27 -14.32
N THR A 243 4.43 -24.73 -13.41
CA THR A 243 3.00 -25.07 -13.33
C THR A 243 2.08 -24.01 -13.93
N GLY A 244 2.57 -22.77 -14.07
CA GLY A 244 1.80 -21.61 -14.51
C GLY A 244 0.85 -21.05 -13.46
N TYR A 245 0.92 -21.53 -12.20
CA TYR A 245 0.14 -20.97 -11.10
C TYR A 245 0.86 -19.83 -10.40
N TYR A 246 0.11 -18.82 -10.00
CA TYR A 246 0.54 -17.86 -8.98
C TYR A 246 0.30 -18.48 -7.60
N VAL A 247 1.32 -18.49 -6.76
CA VAL A 247 1.33 -19.15 -5.44
C VAL A 247 1.52 -18.11 -4.36
N SER A 248 0.73 -18.18 -3.30
CA SER A 248 0.84 -17.28 -2.14
C SER A 248 2.19 -17.42 -1.43
N ASN A 249 2.81 -16.29 -1.04
CA ASN A 249 4.18 -16.22 -0.51
C ASN A 249 4.29 -16.37 1.02
N ASN A 250 3.16 -16.43 1.72
CA ASN A 250 3.14 -16.52 3.20
C ASN A 250 3.13 -17.95 3.73
N LYS A 251 3.51 -18.93 2.92
CA LYS A 251 3.66 -20.32 3.36
C LYS A 251 4.62 -20.42 4.55
N GLY A 252 4.19 -21.05 5.63
CA GLY A 252 4.97 -21.24 6.86
C GLY A 252 5.18 -19.96 7.67
N VAL A 253 4.43 -18.89 7.40
CA VAL A 253 4.49 -17.65 8.16
C VAL A 253 3.11 -17.37 8.74
N ASP A 254 2.95 -17.69 10.02
CA ASP A 254 1.68 -17.59 10.74
C ASP A 254 1.23 -16.13 10.93
N LYS A 255 -0.07 -15.90 11.08
CA LYS A 255 -0.70 -14.59 11.31
C LYS A 255 -0.41 -13.57 10.20
N THR A 256 -0.35 -14.03 8.95
CA THR A 256 -0.07 -13.21 7.79
C THR A 256 -1.10 -13.41 6.69
N CYS A 257 -1.11 -12.51 5.71
CA CYS A 257 -1.83 -12.71 4.47
C CYS A 257 -0.99 -12.34 3.25
N SER A 258 -1.14 -13.12 2.18
CA SER A 258 -0.70 -12.77 0.83
C SER A 258 -1.84 -12.09 0.10
N VAL A 259 -1.57 -10.97 -0.57
CA VAL A 259 -2.57 -10.23 -1.36
C VAL A 259 -1.96 -9.80 -2.68
N CYS A 260 -2.70 -9.99 -3.77
CA CYS A 260 -2.38 -9.39 -5.06
C CYS A 260 -3.62 -8.79 -5.72
N ARG A 261 -3.38 -7.85 -6.61
CA ARG A 261 -4.37 -7.26 -7.53
C ARG A 261 -4.09 -7.73 -8.94
N ILE A 262 -5.12 -8.19 -9.62
CA ILE A 262 -5.11 -8.55 -11.03
C ILE A 262 -5.86 -7.45 -11.76
N SER A 263 -5.15 -6.64 -12.55
CA SER A 263 -5.72 -5.53 -13.32
C SER A 263 -5.77 -5.87 -14.80
N PHE A 264 -6.86 -5.49 -15.47
CA PHE A 264 -7.06 -5.78 -16.88
C PHE A 264 -7.97 -4.75 -17.53
N TYR A 265 -7.79 -4.55 -18.84
CA TYR A 265 -8.69 -3.78 -19.69
C TYR A 265 -9.51 -4.70 -20.56
N LEU A 266 -10.82 -4.45 -20.65
CA LEU A 266 -11.74 -5.19 -21.49
C LEU A 266 -12.27 -4.27 -22.60
N PRO A 267 -11.88 -4.47 -23.86
CA PRO A 267 -12.43 -3.68 -24.98
C PRO A 267 -13.90 -4.02 -25.27
N VAL A 268 -14.34 -5.20 -24.88
CA VAL A 268 -15.72 -5.69 -24.92
C VAL A 268 -16.00 -6.50 -23.66
N SER A 269 -17.26 -6.87 -23.43
CA SER A 269 -17.57 -7.76 -22.30
C SER A 269 -16.82 -9.08 -22.38
N ALA A 270 -16.42 -9.59 -21.21
CA ALA A 270 -15.59 -10.78 -21.08
C ALA A 270 -16.04 -11.73 -19.97
N THR A 271 -15.55 -12.94 -20.04
CA THR A 271 -15.60 -13.92 -18.95
C THR A 271 -14.20 -14.05 -18.36
N ILE A 272 -14.08 -13.88 -17.02
CA ILE A 272 -12.85 -14.08 -16.28
C ILE A 272 -12.94 -15.41 -15.54
N THR A 273 -11.99 -16.30 -15.77
CA THR A 273 -11.97 -17.63 -15.16
C THR A 273 -10.71 -17.82 -14.34
N PHE A 274 -10.88 -18.16 -13.06
CA PHE A 274 -9.82 -18.63 -12.20
C PHE A 274 -9.88 -20.15 -12.11
N GLN A 275 -8.76 -20.81 -12.40
CA GLN A 275 -8.49 -22.17 -11.98
C GLN A 275 -7.65 -22.06 -10.72
N TYR A 276 -8.09 -22.66 -9.60
CA TYR A 276 -7.41 -22.48 -8.33
C TYR A 276 -7.36 -23.77 -7.51
N ILE A 277 -6.35 -23.84 -6.64
CA ILE A 277 -6.15 -24.90 -5.65
C ILE A 277 -5.93 -24.21 -4.31
N ASN A 278 -6.76 -24.52 -3.33
CA ASN A 278 -6.64 -23.97 -1.98
C ASN A 278 -6.14 -25.07 -1.03
N TYR A 279 -4.81 -25.11 -0.83
CA TYR A 279 -4.18 -26.00 0.14
C TYR A 279 -4.21 -25.38 1.55
N ALA A 280 -5.38 -25.19 2.09
CA ALA A 280 -5.57 -24.55 3.38
C ALA A 280 -5.92 -25.55 4.48
N GLU A 281 -5.64 -25.22 5.72
CA GLU A 281 -6.27 -25.88 6.86
C GLU A 281 -7.73 -25.42 6.96
N ALA A 282 -8.66 -26.33 6.69
CA ALA A 282 -10.08 -25.99 6.62
C ALA A 282 -10.56 -25.33 7.92
N THR A 283 -11.29 -24.22 7.79
CA THR A 283 -11.83 -23.37 8.86
C THR A 283 -10.83 -22.47 9.60
N TYR A 284 -9.52 -22.64 9.39
CA TYR A 284 -8.48 -21.87 10.05
C TYR A 284 -7.75 -20.93 9.06
N ASP A 285 -7.39 -21.45 7.89
CA ASP A 285 -6.83 -20.69 6.79
C ASP A 285 -7.85 -20.55 5.66
N PHE A 286 -7.73 -19.49 4.87
CA PHE A 286 -8.67 -19.31 3.75
C PHE A 286 -8.16 -18.45 2.61
N GLY A 287 -8.61 -18.80 1.40
CA GLY A 287 -8.51 -17.98 0.20
C GLY A 287 -9.75 -17.09 0.03
N VAL A 288 -9.58 -15.89 -0.49
CA VAL A 288 -10.66 -14.99 -0.87
C VAL A 288 -10.41 -14.44 -2.28
N PHE A 289 -11.42 -14.53 -3.14
CA PHE A 289 -11.48 -13.86 -4.43
C PHE A 289 -12.47 -12.70 -4.33
N GLY A 290 -12.00 -11.48 -4.53
CA GLY A 290 -12.80 -10.25 -4.46
C GLY A 290 -13.88 -10.20 -5.53
N ASN A 291 -14.85 -9.32 -5.37
CA ASN A 291 -15.70 -8.91 -6.49
C ASN A 291 -14.91 -8.02 -7.45
N VAL A 292 -15.36 -7.91 -8.70
CA VAL A 292 -14.80 -6.97 -9.67
C VAL A 292 -14.86 -5.56 -9.08
N ASP A 293 -13.74 -4.83 -9.14
CA ASP A 293 -13.56 -3.44 -8.68
C ASP A 293 -13.78 -3.22 -7.17
N VAL A 294 -13.73 -4.29 -6.38
CA VAL A 294 -13.79 -4.21 -4.92
C VAL A 294 -12.45 -4.63 -4.32
N ALA A 295 -11.78 -3.68 -3.66
CA ALA A 295 -10.49 -3.93 -3.03
C ALA A 295 -10.64 -4.80 -1.78
N LEU A 296 -9.77 -5.81 -1.64
CA LEU A 296 -9.60 -6.56 -0.41
C LEU A 296 -8.59 -5.86 0.52
N THR A 297 -8.73 -6.08 1.83
CA THR A 297 -7.80 -5.55 2.82
C THR A 297 -6.46 -6.29 2.76
N THR A 298 -5.37 -5.58 3.03
CA THR A 298 -4.02 -6.16 3.10
C THR A 298 -3.64 -6.59 4.52
N ASN A 299 -4.56 -6.47 5.48
CA ASN A 299 -4.32 -6.82 6.87
C ASN A 299 -4.77 -8.25 7.16
N TYR A 300 -4.03 -8.91 8.05
CA TYR A 300 -4.45 -10.15 8.69
C TYR A 300 -5.42 -9.83 9.84
N TYR A 301 -6.46 -10.63 9.99
CA TYR A 301 -7.42 -10.51 11.09
C TYR A 301 -7.53 -11.85 11.82
N PRO A 302 -7.14 -11.90 13.11
CA PRO A 302 -7.25 -13.13 13.91
C PRO A 302 -8.72 -13.42 14.29
N ALA A 303 -9.10 -14.68 14.29
CA ALA A 303 -10.31 -15.13 14.96
C ALA A 303 -10.07 -15.33 16.47
N GLY A 304 -11.12 -15.29 17.27
CA GLY A 304 -11.04 -15.48 18.72
C GLY A 304 -10.61 -16.88 19.17
N SER A 305 -10.53 -17.85 18.27
CA SER A 305 -10.15 -19.26 18.52
C SER A 305 -8.81 -19.67 17.90
N GLY A 306 -7.98 -18.71 17.47
CA GLY A 306 -6.68 -19.00 16.87
C GLY A 306 -6.69 -19.04 15.34
N GLY A 307 -7.83 -19.19 14.68
CA GLY A 307 -7.98 -19.16 13.22
C GLY A 307 -7.88 -17.74 12.64
N ALA A 308 -7.90 -17.64 11.31
CA ALA A 308 -8.06 -16.36 10.61
C ALA A 308 -9.55 -16.02 10.44
N THR A 309 -9.87 -14.72 10.33
CA THR A 309 -11.25 -14.24 10.10
C THR A 309 -11.35 -13.60 8.73
N ILE A 310 -12.44 -13.89 8.01
CA ILE A 310 -12.79 -13.18 6.80
C ILE A 310 -13.26 -11.78 7.20
N SER A 311 -12.45 -10.77 6.91
CA SER A 311 -12.72 -9.37 7.27
C SER A 311 -13.43 -8.59 6.17
N GLU A 312 -13.50 -9.18 4.98
CA GLU A 312 -14.11 -8.57 3.81
C GLU A 312 -15.63 -8.66 3.89
N THR A 313 -16.30 -7.53 3.70
CA THR A 313 -17.77 -7.45 3.69
C THR A 313 -18.40 -7.81 2.34
N SER A 314 -17.59 -7.83 1.28
CA SER A 314 -18.03 -8.13 -0.08
C SER A 314 -16.94 -8.85 -0.87
N TYR A 315 -17.23 -10.08 -1.30
CA TYR A 315 -16.33 -10.90 -2.11
C TYR A 315 -17.12 -11.85 -3.01
N LYS A 316 -16.48 -12.37 -4.05
CA LYS A 316 -17.08 -13.35 -4.97
C LYS A 316 -17.07 -14.75 -4.39
N LYS A 317 -15.95 -15.15 -3.76
CA LYS A 317 -15.75 -16.49 -3.20
C LYS A 317 -14.81 -16.41 -2.00
N ALA A 318 -15.19 -17.05 -0.91
CA ALA A 318 -14.29 -17.41 0.18
C ALA A 318 -14.12 -18.93 0.24
N CYS A 319 -12.88 -19.38 0.34
CA CYS A 319 -12.50 -20.78 0.38
C CYS A 319 -12.11 -21.15 1.83
N ASN A 320 -13.10 -21.34 2.69
CA ASN A 320 -12.91 -21.55 4.14
C ASN A 320 -13.61 -22.80 4.68
N THR A 321 -14.09 -23.69 3.82
CA THR A 321 -14.73 -24.94 4.24
C THR A 321 -13.86 -26.14 3.89
N SER A 322 -14.15 -27.30 4.48
CA SER A 322 -13.47 -28.56 4.14
C SER A 322 -13.62 -28.96 2.68
N ALA A 323 -14.71 -28.54 2.02
CA ALA A 323 -14.93 -28.75 0.58
C ALA A 323 -14.04 -27.84 -0.28
N ASP A 324 -13.67 -26.67 0.22
CA ASP A 324 -12.80 -25.72 -0.48
C ASP A 324 -11.32 -26.02 -0.24
N SER A 325 -10.97 -26.71 0.85
CA SER A 325 -9.60 -27.08 1.21
C SER A 325 -9.22 -28.42 0.55
N THR A 326 -8.71 -28.34 -0.67
CA THR A 326 -8.46 -29.53 -1.49
C THR A 326 -7.23 -29.37 -2.37
N SER A 327 -6.59 -30.51 -2.70
CA SER A 327 -5.53 -30.58 -3.74
C SER A 327 -6.09 -30.66 -5.17
N THR A 328 -7.41 -30.70 -5.32
CA THR A 328 -8.07 -30.73 -6.63
C THR A 328 -8.28 -29.32 -7.14
N GLU A 329 -7.97 -29.10 -8.42
CA GLU A 329 -8.25 -27.82 -9.10
C GLU A 329 -9.76 -27.55 -9.14
N GLN A 330 -10.12 -26.34 -8.77
CA GLN A 330 -11.47 -25.80 -8.80
C GLN A 330 -11.55 -24.63 -9.79
N THR A 331 -12.75 -24.28 -10.20
CA THR A 331 -12.99 -23.19 -11.15
C THR A 331 -13.93 -22.16 -10.53
N LEU A 332 -13.55 -20.87 -10.66
CA LEU A 332 -14.38 -19.72 -10.31
C LEU A 332 -14.52 -18.82 -11.54
N THR A 333 -15.75 -18.47 -11.89
CA THR A 333 -16.05 -17.68 -13.08
C THR A 333 -16.78 -16.38 -12.75
N TYR A 334 -16.33 -15.29 -13.36
CA TYR A 334 -17.00 -14.00 -13.44
C TYR A 334 -17.50 -13.83 -14.87
N SER A 335 -18.81 -13.96 -15.07
CA SER A 335 -19.42 -13.89 -16.39
C SER A 335 -19.90 -12.47 -16.70
N ASN A 336 -19.82 -12.09 -17.98
CA ASN A 336 -20.36 -10.81 -18.49
C ASN A 336 -19.78 -9.58 -17.78
N VAL A 337 -18.47 -9.61 -17.45
CA VAL A 337 -17.79 -8.41 -16.96
C VAL A 337 -17.81 -7.38 -18.09
N SER A 338 -18.26 -6.16 -17.81
CA SER A 338 -18.45 -5.10 -18.81
C SER A 338 -17.11 -4.67 -19.45
N ALA A 339 -17.19 -3.95 -20.56
CA ALA A 339 -16.02 -3.27 -21.12
C ALA A 339 -15.54 -2.18 -20.17
N GLY A 340 -14.22 -1.92 -20.15
CA GLY A 340 -13.55 -0.92 -19.31
C GLY A 340 -12.34 -1.47 -18.59
N ASP A 341 -11.75 -0.62 -17.75
CA ASP A 341 -10.68 -0.99 -16.83
C ASP A 341 -11.27 -1.62 -15.58
N HIS A 342 -10.70 -2.75 -15.17
CA HIS A 342 -11.17 -3.53 -14.02
C HIS A 342 -10.03 -4.11 -13.24
N PHE A 343 -10.33 -4.52 -12.00
CA PHE A 343 -9.43 -5.33 -11.20
C PHE A 343 -10.18 -6.39 -10.37
N ILE A 344 -9.45 -7.42 -9.97
CA ILE A 344 -9.87 -8.42 -8.99
C ILE A 344 -8.72 -8.63 -8.01
N ASP A 345 -8.98 -8.47 -6.72
CA ASP A 345 -8.01 -8.79 -5.67
C ASP A 345 -8.17 -10.25 -5.25
N VAL A 346 -7.02 -10.92 -5.02
CA VAL A 346 -6.96 -12.29 -4.46
C VAL A 346 -6.14 -12.24 -3.18
N LYS A 347 -6.67 -12.87 -2.11
CA LYS A 347 -6.05 -12.91 -0.78
C LYS A 347 -5.97 -14.34 -0.27
N TYR A 348 -4.89 -14.67 0.44
CA TYR A 348 -4.75 -15.88 1.22
C TYR A 348 -4.30 -15.53 2.64
N SER A 349 -5.08 -15.91 3.65
CA SER A 349 -4.80 -15.65 5.07
C SER A 349 -4.47 -16.95 5.79
N LYS A 350 -3.42 -16.89 6.63
CA LYS A 350 -2.99 -17.96 7.54
C LYS A 350 -3.33 -17.64 8.98
N ASP A 351 -3.69 -18.67 9.74
CA ASP A 351 -3.90 -18.62 11.18
C ASP A 351 -2.58 -18.58 12.00
N ASP A 352 -2.62 -18.97 13.27
CA ASP A 352 -1.48 -18.97 14.19
C ASP A 352 -0.91 -20.36 14.49
N ALA A 353 -1.33 -21.39 13.75
CA ALA A 353 -0.92 -22.78 13.94
C ALA A 353 -0.13 -23.33 12.75
N SER A 354 0.44 -24.51 12.95
CA SER A 354 1.32 -25.21 12.01
C SER A 354 0.69 -25.44 10.65
N ALA A 355 1.50 -25.32 9.60
CA ALA A 355 1.13 -25.57 8.23
C ALA A 355 0.57 -26.99 8.00
N ALA A 356 -0.73 -27.10 7.75
CA ALA A 356 -1.35 -28.31 7.22
C ALA A 356 -1.46 -28.21 5.68
N ASN A 357 -1.46 -29.36 5.00
CA ASN A 357 -1.80 -29.47 3.57
C ASN A 357 -1.05 -28.59 2.58
N ASN A 358 0.23 -28.30 2.77
CA ASN A 358 1.02 -27.39 1.89
C ASN A 358 0.72 -25.89 2.05
N ASP A 359 -0.39 -25.47 2.64
CA ASP A 359 -0.68 -24.17 3.21
C ASP A 359 -0.46 -22.99 2.25
N THR A 360 -1.08 -23.07 1.07
CA THR A 360 -1.04 -22.06 0.02
C THR A 360 -2.36 -21.98 -0.75
N LEU A 361 -2.68 -20.79 -1.25
CA LEU A 361 -3.60 -20.60 -2.36
C LEU A 361 -2.80 -20.49 -3.65
N GLN A 362 -3.21 -21.23 -4.67
CA GLN A 362 -2.63 -21.20 -6.00
C GLN A 362 -3.71 -20.90 -7.03
N PHE A 363 -3.43 -20.09 -8.03
CA PHE A 363 -4.40 -19.79 -9.09
C PHE A 363 -3.74 -19.50 -10.44
N LYS A 364 -4.51 -19.75 -11.51
CA LYS A 364 -4.32 -19.21 -12.86
C LYS A 364 -5.52 -18.36 -13.21
N VAL A 365 -5.34 -17.35 -14.04
CA VAL A 365 -6.43 -16.54 -14.55
C VAL A 365 -6.44 -16.57 -16.08
N THR A 366 -7.64 -16.65 -16.66
CA THR A 366 -7.88 -16.53 -18.09
C THR A 366 -8.99 -15.52 -18.32
N ILE A 367 -8.78 -14.61 -19.26
CA ILE A 367 -9.77 -13.63 -19.70
C ILE A 367 -10.18 -14.02 -21.12
N THR A 368 -11.48 -14.21 -21.34
CA THR A 368 -12.02 -14.56 -22.66
C THR A 368 -13.07 -13.54 -23.09
N TYR A 369 -12.78 -12.83 -24.17
CA TYR A 369 -13.70 -11.85 -24.75
C TYR A 369 -14.92 -12.52 -25.37
N SER A 370 -16.06 -11.84 -25.33
CA SER A 370 -17.30 -12.32 -25.96
C SER A 370 -17.22 -12.38 -27.49
N GLN A 371 -16.27 -11.68 -28.09
CA GLN A 371 -15.96 -11.68 -29.52
C GLN A 371 -14.49 -11.37 -29.76
N SER A 372 -13.97 -11.64 -30.96
CA SER A 372 -12.63 -11.25 -31.33
C SER A 372 -12.52 -9.73 -31.42
N VAL A 373 -11.45 -9.17 -30.86
CA VAL A 373 -11.19 -7.73 -30.77
C VAL A 373 -9.79 -7.40 -31.27
N THR A 374 -9.57 -6.13 -31.60
CA THR A 374 -8.23 -5.55 -31.80
C THR A 374 -8.13 -4.30 -30.96
N TYR A 375 -7.05 -4.18 -30.19
CA TYR A 375 -6.71 -3.00 -29.39
C TYR A 375 -5.19 -2.86 -29.27
N TYR A 376 -4.73 -1.75 -28.72
CA TYR A 376 -3.31 -1.40 -28.68
C TYR A 376 -2.92 -0.98 -27.26
N THR A 377 -1.74 -1.38 -26.78
CA THR A 377 -1.23 -0.98 -25.45
C THR A 377 0.15 -0.37 -25.53
N TYR A 378 0.39 0.66 -24.71
CA TYR A 378 1.68 1.26 -24.44
C TYR A 378 1.94 1.22 -22.93
N THR A 379 3.06 0.63 -22.50
CA THR A 379 3.39 0.49 -21.08
C THR A 379 4.42 1.53 -20.68
N ILE A 380 4.06 2.36 -19.69
CA ILE A 380 4.98 3.26 -19.01
C ILE A 380 5.58 2.47 -17.84
N ASN A 381 6.86 2.15 -17.92
CA ASN A 381 7.57 1.38 -16.88
C ASN A 381 8.28 2.32 -15.90
N ASN A 382 8.43 1.87 -14.63
CA ASN A 382 9.18 2.57 -13.59
C ASN A 382 8.75 4.04 -13.45
N VAL A 383 7.45 4.26 -13.31
CA VAL A 383 6.87 5.61 -13.18
C VAL A 383 7.52 6.34 -11.99
N SER A 384 8.23 7.43 -12.26
CA SER A 384 8.96 8.24 -11.27
C SER A 384 8.57 9.71 -11.29
N ALA A 385 7.61 10.08 -12.14
CA ALA A 385 7.04 11.42 -12.28
C ALA A 385 5.61 11.32 -12.80
N ASN A 386 4.88 12.44 -12.80
CA ASN A 386 3.58 12.52 -13.45
C ASN A 386 3.73 12.39 -14.98
N HIS A 387 2.79 11.70 -15.61
CA HIS A 387 2.69 11.56 -17.06
C HIS A 387 1.43 12.24 -17.60
N THR A 388 1.57 12.88 -18.75
CA THR A 388 0.45 13.46 -19.48
C THR A 388 0.42 12.84 -20.87
N ILE A 389 -0.57 11.99 -21.10
CA ILE A 389 -0.86 11.36 -22.38
C ILE A 389 -1.77 12.31 -23.15
N VAL A 390 -1.32 12.78 -24.29
CA VAL A 390 -2.11 13.65 -25.18
C VAL A 390 -2.39 12.90 -26.46
N VAL A 391 -3.67 12.78 -26.82
CA VAL A 391 -4.15 12.14 -28.03
C VAL A 391 -4.73 13.19 -28.93
N THR A 392 -4.16 13.33 -30.11
CA THR A 392 -4.60 14.27 -31.14
C THR A 392 -4.84 13.54 -32.45
N THR A 393 -5.63 14.11 -33.32
CA THR A 393 -5.66 13.62 -34.70
C THR A 393 -4.25 13.72 -35.26
N SER A 394 -3.78 12.63 -35.87
CA SER A 394 -2.53 12.76 -36.63
C SER A 394 -2.76 13.84 -37.71
N SER A 395 -2.00 14.92 -37.63
CA SER A 395 -1.86 15.76 -38.79
C SER A 395 -1.16 14.86 -39.82
N GLY A 396 -1.95 14.09 -40.54
CA GLY A 396 -1.41 13.40 -41.69
C GLY A 396 -0.77 14.48 -42.55
N THR A 397 0.48 14.34 -42.79
CA THR A 397 0.99 14.80 -44.07
C THR A 397 0.28 13.90 -45.07
N ASP A 398 -1.02 14.18 -45.32
CA ASP A 398 -1.77 13.54 -46.38
C ASP A 398 -0.97 13.79 -47.64
N LYS A 399 -0.23 12.79 -48.06
CA LYS A 399 0.59 12.90 -49.25
C LYS A 399 -0.37 12.66 -50.40
N MET A 400 -0.67 13.71 -51.14
CA MET A 400 -1.38 13.58 -52.37
C MET A 400 -0.43 13.02 -53.42
N TYR A 401 -0.80 11.92 -54.06
CA TYR A 401 -0.10 11.35 -55.20
C TYR A 401 -0.93 11.59 -56.46
N ILE A 402 -0.28 12.03 -57.51
CA ILE A 402 -0.87 12.16 -58.86
C ILE A 402 -0.19 11.20 -59.81
N LYS A 403 -0.93 10.72 -60.78
CA LYS A 403 -0.38 9.82 -61.80
C LYS A 403 0.13 10.67 -62.99
N LEU A 404 1.45 10.74 -63.13
CA LEU A 404 2.12 11.39 -64.25
C LEU A 404 2.89 10.34 -65.06
N ASN A 405 2.69 10.28 -66.35
CA ASN A 405 3.36 9.34 -67.26
C ASN A 405 3.34 7.89 -66.76
N ASN A 406 2.21 7.43 -66.30
CA ASN A 406 1.98 6.11 -65.71
C ASN A 406 2.67 5.83 -64.34
N SER A 407 3.35 6.80 -63.75
CA SER A 407 3.97 6.69 -62.41
C SER A 407 3.23 7.56 -61.43
N TRP A 408 3.09 7.06 -60.16
CA TRP A 408 2.55 7.81 -59.03
C TRP A 408 3.63 8.73 -58.48
N VAL A 409 3.42 10.06 -58.55
CA VAL A 409 4.35 11.07 -58.05
C VAL A 409 3.66 11.81 -56.88
N GLN A 410 4.38 12.00 -55.77
CA GLN A 410 3.89 12.75 -54.62
C GLN A 410 3.81 14.24 -54.97
N ALA A 411 2.67 14.87 -54.75
CA ALA A 411 2.50 16.32 -54.92
C ALA A 411 3.29 17.06 -53.83
N SER A 412 4.12 18.02 -54.26
CA SER A 412 4.89 18.86 -53.32
C SER A 412 4.03 19.92 -52.65
N LYS A 413 2.99 20.39 -53.34
CA LYS A 413 1.99 21.38 -52.85
C LYS A 413 0.63 21.09 -53.47
N VAL A 414 -0.43 21.28 -52.70
CA VAL A 414 -1.82 21.15 -53.15
C VAL A 414 -2.54 22.48 -52.94
N TYR A 415 -3.29 22.92 -53.93
CA TYR A 415 -4.08 24.15 -53.87
C TYR A 415 -5.53 23.87 -54.14
N LYS A 416 -6.43 24.55 -53.44
CA LYS A 416 -7.87 24.58 -53.67
C LYS A 416 -8.32 25.94 -54.14
N LYS A 417 -9.18 26.01 -55.13
CA LYS A 417 -9.77 27.28 -55.59
C LYS A 417 -10.89 27.71 -54.63
N VAL A 418 -10.68 28.84 -53.93
CA VAL A 418 -11.66 29.41 -52.99
C VAL A 418 -11.96 30.83 -53.46
N ASN A 419 -13.20 31.17 -53.72
CA ASN A 419 -13.64 32.48 -54.19
C ASN A 419 -12.83 33.03 -55.37
N GLY A 420 -12.52 32.15 -56.33
CA GLY A 420 -11.78 32.53 -57.53
C GLY A 420 -10.26 32.51 -57.39
N SER A 421 -9.69 32.45 -56.22
CA SER A 421 -8.24 32.43 -55.93
C SER A 421 -7.75 31.05 -55.54
N TRP A 422 -6.48 30.69 -55.91
CA TRP A 422 -5.86 29.44 -55.50
C TRP A 422 -5.22 29.59 -54.11
N VAL A 423 -5.68 28.77 -53.14
CA VAL A 423 -5.20 28.77 -51.75
C VAL A 423 -4.50 27.44 -51.50
N GLN A 424 -3.25 27.52 -51.03
CA GLN A 424 -2.47 26.34 -50.65
C GLN A 424 -3.17 25.63 -49.47
N GLN A 425 -3.29 24.31 -49.57
CA GLN A 425 -3.87 23.47 -48.52
C GLN A 425 -2.73 22.84 -47.73
N THR A 426 -2.76 23.04 -46.43
CA THR A 426 -1.79 22.46 -45.47
C THR A 426 -2.36 21.21 -44.79
N ASN A 427 -3.67 20.99 -44.89
CA ASN A 427 -4.37 19.81 -44.39
C ASN A 427 -5.27 19.28 -45.54
N LEU A 428 -5.04 18.05 -45.96
CA LEU A 428 -5.72 17.43 -47.08
C LEU A 428 -6.97 16.66 -46.74
N THR A 429 -7.27 16.46 -45.44
CA THR A 429 -8.40 15.65 -44.96
C THR A 429 -9.76 16.07 -45.51
N ASN A 430 -9.94 17.35 -45.88
CA ASN A 430 -11.20 17.90 -46.41
C ASN A 430 -11.07 18.47 -47.85
N VAL A 431 -10.02 18.08 -48.57
CA VAL A 431 -9.73 18.63 -49.89
C VAL A 431 -10.66 18.04 -50.96
N PHE A 432 -11.13 16.83 -50.78
CA PHE A 432 -11.94 16.09 -51.78
C PHE A 432 -13.44 16.16 -51.47
N SER A 433 -14.08 17.23 -51.86
CA SER A 433 -15.55 17.28 -52.00
C SER A 433 -15.93 17.28 -53.46
N SER A 434 -17.01 16.64 -53.83
CA SER A 434 -17.50 16.60 -55.24
C SER A 434 -17.65 18.02 -55.81
N GLY A 435 -17.15 18.26 -57.01
CA GLY A 435 -17.26 19.53 -57.69
C GLY A 435 -16.13 20.56 -57.41
N THR A 436 -15.04 20.20 -56.73
CA THR A 436 -13.93 21.10 -56.48
C THR A 436 -12.79 20.89 -57.49
N ASN A 437 -12.30 21.97 -58.09
CA ASN A 437 -11.12 21.93 -58.97
C ASN A 437 -9.86 22.07 -58.17
N TYR A 438 -8.87 21.24 -58.43
CA TYR A 438 -7.55 21.26 -57.83
C TYR A 438 -6.48 21.55 -58.85
N HIS A 439 -5.43 22.27 -58.43
CA HIS A 439 -4.28 22.55 -59.25
C HIS A 439 -3.00 22.04 -58.59
N TYR A 440 -2.18 21.36 -59.37
CA TYR A 440 -0.85 20.90 -58.95
C TYR A 440 0.24 21.77 -59.57
N ASN A 441 1.12 22.28 -58.71
CA ASN A 441 2.40 22.89 -59.15
C ASN A 441 3.52 21.91 -58.74
N GLY A 442 4.10 21.25 -59.72
CA GLY A 442 5.27 20.39 -59.59
C GLY A 442 6.56 21.18 -59.38
#